data_5a6e9b00b902f551d6d9d216123791ea
#
_entry.id   5a6e9b00b902f551d6d9d216123791ea
#
_cell.length_a   1.000
_cell.length_b   1.000
_cell.length_c   1.000
_cell.angle_alpha   90.00
_cell.angle_beta   90.00
_cell.angle_gamma   90.00
#
_symmetry.space_group_name_H-M   'P 1'
#
loop_
_entity.id
_entity.type
_entity.pdbx_description
1 polymer ?
#
loop_
_entity_poly.entity_id
_entity_poly.type
_entity_poly.pdbx_seq_one_letter_code
_entity_poly.pdbx_strand_id
1 'polypeptide(L)'
;MLKQRIITALILLPIALCGFFLLEGTGFALFIGVVVTLGAWEWARLAGFTEQPIRVAYAVVVALMLFVMHILPGLAPWVLGASVLWWAVATWLVLTYPRSSEHWASAACKLVIGLLILLPAWQGLVQIKQEPLGNWLIMAVMVLVWGADIGAYFSGRAFGKRKLAPKVSPGKSWEGVYGGLILSLVITAIVGIVRDWSFAQVLIGLICAAVIVFISVVGDLTESMFKRQSGIKDSSSLLPGHGGVLDRIDSLTAAIPVFAVLLWMAAP
;
A
#
# COMPACT_ATOMS: atom_id res chain seq x y z
N MET A 1 -10.22 -16.81 18.54
CA MET A 1 -10.08 -15.63 17.67
C MET A 1 -9.05 -14.60 18.19
N LEU A 2 -9.20 -14.00 19.40
CA LEU A 2 -8.22 -12.99 19.90
C LEU A 2 -6.81 -13.58 20.08
N LYS A 3 -6.69 -14.77 20.69
CA LYS A 3 -5.41 -15.47 20.89
C LYS A 3 -4.63 -15.69 19.59
N GLN A 4 -5.30 -16.12 18.51
CA GLN A 4 -4.66 -16.31 17.21
C GLN A 4 -4.12 -14.98 16.63
N ARG A 5 -4.89 -13.90 16.75
CA ARG A 5 -4.45 -12.56 16.32
C ARG A 5 -3.19 -12.11 17.06
N ILE A 6 -3.17 -12.26 18.38
CA ILE A 6 -2.00 -11.88 19.19
C ILE A 6 -0.78 -12.70 18.77
N ILE A 7 -0.90 -14.02 18.65
CA ILE A 7 0.23 -14.89 18.26
C ILE A 7 0.75 -14.51 16.87
N THR A 8 -0.14 -14.34 15.88
CA THR A 8 0.26 -13.95 14.53
C THR A 8 0.96 -12.58 14.52
N ALA A 9 0.46 -11.59 15.26
CA ALA A 9 1.10 -10.28 15.37
C ALA A 9 2.47 -10.36 16.03
N LEU A 10 2.63 -11.15 17.11
CA LEU A 10 3.91 -11.35 17.81
C LEU A 10 4.96 -12.06 16.95
N ILE A 11 4.55 -12.87 15.98
CA ILE A 11 5.47 -13.50 15.01
C ILE A 11 5.79 -12.56 13.86
N LEU A 12 4.77 -11.92 13.27
CA LEU A 12 4.95 -11.09 12.08
C LEU A 12 5.69 -9.79 12.38
N LEU A 13 5.48 -9.18 13.54
CA LEU A 13 6.11 -7.91 13.89
C LEU A 13 7.64 -8.00 13.93
N PRO A 14 8.28 -8.96 14.64
CA PRO A 14 9.72 -9.13 14.59
C PRO A 14 10.24 -9.42 13.17
N ILE A 15 9.56 -10.28 12.41
CA ILE A 15 9.94 -10.59 11.02
C ILE A 15 9.92 -9.32 10.16
N ALA A 16 8.87 -8.52 10.27
CA ALA A 16 8.75 -7.26 9.53
C ALA A 16 9.84 -6.27 9.97
N LEU A 17 10.06 -6.07 11.27
CA LEU A 17 11.09 -5.17 11.78
C LEU A 17 12.49 -5.60 11.32
N CYS A 18 12.83 -6.88 11.43
CA CYS A 18 14.10 -7.39 10.94
C CYS A 18 14.22 -7.20 9.41
N GLY A 19 13.19 -7.56 8.65
CA GLY A 19 13.18 -7.43 7.20
C GLY A 19 13.31 -5.99 6.72
N PHE A 20 12.60 -5.05 7.35
CA PHE A 20 12.64 -3.65 6.96
C PHE A 20 13.89 -2.91 7.40
N PHE A 21 14.42 -3.19 8.59
CA PHE A 21 15.45 -2.35 9.19
C PHE A 21 16.83 -2.99 9.31
N LEU A 22 16.95 -4.33 9.28
CA LEU A 22 18.24 -5.01 9.36
C LEU A 22 18.76 -5.52 8.01
N LEU A 23 17.87 -5.77 7.04
CA LEU A 23 18.29 -6.19 5.71
C LEU A 23 18.62 -4.98 4.83
N GLU A 24 19.65 -5.13 4.00
CA GLU A 24 20.12 -4.12 3.06
C GLU A 24 20.28 -4.73 1.64
N GLY A 25 20.36 -3.86 0.63
CA GLY A 25 20.66 -4.23 -0.75
C GLY A 25 19.78 -5.37 -1.27
N THR A 26 20.41 -6.40 -1.84
CA THR A 26 19.72 -7.57 -2.40
C THR A 26 18.93 -8.35 -1.34
N GLY A 27 19.42 -8.41 -0.09
CA GLY A 27 18.69 -9.08 1.00
C GLY A 27 17.35 -8.43 1.29
N PHE A 28 17.31 -7.10 1.34
CA PHE A 28 16.07 -6.34 1.47
C PHE A 28 15.14 -6.55 0.27
N ALA A 29 15.68 -6.42 -0.96
CA ALA A 29 14.91 -6.59 -2.19
C ALA A 29 14.26 -7.98 -2.27
N LEU A 30 14.99 -9.04 -1.86
CA LEU A 30 14.45 -10.40 -1.79
C LEU A 30 13.37 -10.55 -0.73
N PHE A 31 13.56 -9.99 0.47
CA PHE A 31 12.56 -10.03 1.54
C PHE A 31 11.22 -9.42 1.09
N ILE A 32 11.27 -8.20 0.54
CA ILE A 32 10.07 -7.54 0.01
C ILE A 32 9.54 -8.29 -1.22
N GLY A 33 10.43 -8.87 -2.04
CA GLY A 33 10.06 -9.71 -3.17
C GLY A 33 9.20 -10.91 -2.77
N VAL A 34 9.54 -11.57 -1.66
CA VAL A 34 8.71 -12.67 -1.11
C VAL A 34 7.34 -12.17 -0.69
N VAL A 35 7.26 -11.03 0.03
CA VAL A 35 6.00 -10.45 0.47
C VAL A 35 5.10 -10.11 -0.73
N VAL A 36 5.66 -9.46 -1.75
CA VAL A 36 4.94 -9.08 -2.98
C VAL A 36 4.52 -10.30 -3.79
N THR A 37 5.35 -11.34 -3.87
CA THR A 37 5.03 -12.60 -4.55
C THR A 37 3.87 -13.34 -3.87
N LEU A 38 3.82 -13.35 -2.53
CA LEU A 38 2.67 -13.86 -1.78
C LEU A 38 1.42 -13.03 -2.06
N GLY A 39 1.55 -11.71 -2.10
CA GLY A 39 0.48 -10.81 -2.53
C GLY A 39 -0.01 -11.10 -3.95
N ALA A 40 0.89 -11.42 -4.88
CA ALA A 40 0.52 -11.80 -6.24
C ALA A 40 -0.28 -13.11 -6.28
N TRP A 41 0.11 -14.11 -5.50
CA TRP A 41 -0.65 -15.35 -5.35
C TRP A 41 -2.06 -15.09 -4.82
N GLU A 42 -2.24 -14.15 -3.89
CA GLU A 42 -3.54 -13.74 -3.38
C GLU A 42 -4.32 -12.94 -4.44
N TRP A 43 -3.63 -12.03 -5.16
CA TRP A 43 -4.24 -11.22 -6.21
C TRP A 43 -4.84 -12.06 -7.35
N ALA A 44 -4.19 -13.16 -7.73
CA ALA A 44 -4.74 -14.08 -8.73
C ALA A 44 -6.12 -14.62 -8.32
N ARG A 45 -6.36 -14.82 -7.00
CA ARG A 45 -7.68 -15.17 -6.48
C ARG A 45 -8.69 -14.03 -6.68
N LEU A 46 -8.29 -12.77 -6.44
CA LEU A 46 -9.12 -11.60 -6.72
C LEU A 46 -9.43 -11.44 -8.21
N ALA A 47 -8.52 -11.89 -9.07
CA ALA A 47 -8.74 -11.94 -10.52
C ALA A 47 -9.73 -13.03 -10.96
N GLY A 48 -10.11 -13.94 -10.06
CA GLY A 48 -11.10 -15.00 -10.31
C GLY A 48 -10.51 -16.41 -10.43
N PHE A 49 -9.19 -16.58 -10.28
CA PHE A 49 -8.55 -17.88 -10.34
C PHE A 49 -8.56 -18.59 -8.99
N THR A 50 -9.26 -19.71 -8.90
CA THR A 50 -9.34 -20.54 -7.69
C THR A 50 -8.31 -21.66 -7.68
N GLU A 51 -7.85 -22.10 -8.84
CA GLU A 51 -6.91 -23.21 -9.00
C GLU A 51 -5.50 -22.81 -8.59
N GLN A 52 -4.89 -23.63 -7.73
CA GLN A 52 -3.53 -23.38 -7.22
C GLN A 52 -2.45 -23.27 -8.31
N PRO A 53 -2.40 -24.11 -9.36
CA PRO A 53 -1.39 -24.00 -10.39
C PRO A 53 -1.36 -22.62 -11.07
N ILE A 54 -2.54 -22.06 -11.38
CA ILE A 54 -2.67 -20.75 -12.04
C ILE A 54 -2.20 -19.63 -11.11
N ARG A 55 -2.59 -19.69 -9.83
CA ARG A 55 -2.19 -18.72 -8.81
C ARG A 55 -0.69 -18.72 -8.58
N VAL A 56 -0.09 -19.91 -8.51
CA VAL A 56 1.36 -20.08 -8.37
C VAL A 56 2.06 -19.59 -9.65
N ALA A 57 1.55 -19.92 -10.84
CA ALA A 57 2.11 -19.45 -12.10
C ALA A 57 2.16 -17.91 -12.18
N TYR A 58 1.08 -17.23 -11.78
CA TYR A 58 1.06 -15.77 -11.73
C TYR A 58 2.06 -15.21 -10.69
N ALA A 59 2.16 -15.81 -9.52
CA ALA A 59 3.14 -15.41 -8.51
C ALA A 59 4.58 -15.58 -9.02
N VAL A 60 4.88 -16.69 -9.75
CA VAL A 60 6.19 -16.91 -10.37
C VAL A 60 6.46 -15.86 -11.44
N VAL A 61 5.49 -15.51 -12.28
CA VAL A 61 5.65 -14.44 -13.29
C VAL A 61 5.99 -13.12 -12.58
N VAL A 62 5.29 -12.76 -11.52
CA VAL A 62 5.61 -11.55 -10.73
C VAL A 62 7.02 -11.64 -10.15
N ALA A 63 7.41 -12.75 -9.54
CA ALA A 63 8.76 -12.93 -8.99
C ALA A 63 9.86 -12.77 -10.07
N LEU A 64 9.64 -13.30 -11.27
CA LEU A 64 10.55 -13.13 -12.40
C LEU A 64 10.62 -11.66 -12.84
N MET A 65 9.50 -10.95 -12.88
CA MET A 65 9.48 -9.51 -13.19
C MET A 65 10.24 -8.70 -12.13
N LEU A 66 10.08 -9.00 -10.84
CA LEU A 66 10.85 -8.37 -9.76
C LEU A 66 12.35 -8.63 -9.91
N PHE A 67 12.73 -9.85 -10.28
CA PHE A 67 14.13 -10.18 -10.56
C PHE A 67 14.69 -9.38 -11.76
N VAL A 68 13.94 -9.28 -12.86
CA VAL A 68 14.32 -8.45 -14.01
C VAL A 68 14.48 -6.99 -13.60
N MET A 69 13.56 -6.44 -12.80
CA MET A 69 13.66 -5.07 -12.29
C MET A 69 14.87 -4.87 -11.38
N HIS A 70 15.25 -5.89 -10.59
CA HIS A 70 16.43 -5.84 -9.74
C HIS A 70 17.73 -5.75 -10.54
N ILE A 71 17.84 -6.48 -11.67
CA ILE A 71 19.03 -6.46 -12.53
C ILE A 71 19.03 -5.30 -13.55
N LEU A 72 17.89 -4.66 -13.76
CA LEU A 72 17.72 -3.53 -14.69
C LEU A 72 17.18 -2.29 -13.94
N PRO A 73 17.99 -1.64 -13.09
CA PRO A 73 17.54 -0.51 -12.27
C PRO A 73 17.02 0.70 -13.08
N GLY A 74 17.42 0.82 -14.35
CA GLY A 74 16.90 1.84 -15.27
C GLY A 74 15.40 1.75 -15.56
N LEU A 75 14.72 0.67 -15.15
CA LEU A 75 13.27 0.55 -15.25
C LEU A 75 12.51 1.32 -14.15
N ALA A 76 13.18 1.67 -13.05
CA ALA A 76 12.53 2.30 -11.88
C ALA A 76 11.72 3.57 -12.22
N PRO A 77 12.23 4.55 -13.00
CA PRO A 77 11.45 5.73 -13.34
C PRO A 77 10.16 5.42 -14.10
N TRP A 78 10.21 4.45 -15.02
CA TRP A 78 9.06 4.06 -15.82
C TRP A 78 8.00 3.34 -15.00
N VAL A 79 8.43 2.41 -14.12
CA VAL A 79 7.53 1.67 -13.24
C VAL A 79 6.85 2.60 -12.24
N LEU A 80 7.60 3.49 -11.60
CA LEU A 80 7.05 4.45 -10.63
C LEU A 80 6.20 5.52 -11.31
N GLY A 81 6.61 6.03 -12.50
CA GLY A 81 5.78 6.93 -13.29
C GLY A 81 4.45 6.32 -13.71
N ALA A 82 4.46 5.07 -14.18
CA ALA A 82 3.24 4.34 -14.52
C ALA A 82 2.32 4.16 -13.30
N SER A 83 2.88 3.98 -12.11
CA SER A 83 2.07 3.84 -10.89
C SER A 83 1.29 5.10 -10.53
N VAL A 84 1.87 6.29 -10.73
CA VAL A 84 1.16 7.56 -10.48
C VAL A 84 -0.06 7.68 -11.39
N LEU A 85 0.10 7.34 -12.67
CA LEU A 85 -1.03 7.30 -13.61
C LEU A 85 -2.06 6.26 -13.22
N TRP A 86 -1.61 5.08 -12.81
CA TRP A 86 -2.49 4.03 -12.33
C TRP A 86 -3.32 4.49 -11.12
N TRP A 87 -2.70 5.10 -10.11
CA TRP A 87 -3.43 5.52 -8.92
C TRP A 87 -4.44 6.64 -9.19
N ALA A 88 -4.19 7.48 -10.18
CA ALA A 88 -5.21 8.42 -10.66
C ALA A 88 -6.41 7.68 -11.28
N VAL A 89 -6.15 6.67 -12.13
CA VAL A 89 -7.20 5.80 -12.69
C VAL A 89 -7.93 5.02 -11.59
N ALA A 90 -7.20 4.42 -10.64
CA ALA A 90 -7.78 3.68 -9.52
C ALA A 90 -8.70 4.55 -8.67
N THR A 91 -8.32 5.81 -8.43
CA THR A 91 -9.20 6.77 -7.75
C THR A 91 -10.53 6.94 -8.49
N TRP A 92 -10.47 7.15 -9.80
CA TRP A 92 -11.68 7.24 -10.62
C TRP A 92 -12.51 5.96 -10.59
N LEU A 93 -11.88 4.77 -10.68
CA LEU A 93 -12.56 3.48 -10.60
C LEU A 93 -13.31 3.30 -9.27
N VAL A 94 -12.67 3.64 -8.16
CA VAL A 94 -13.27 3.55 -6.82
C VAL A 94 -14.45 4.50 -6.67
N LEU A 95 -14.32 5.75 -7.12
CA LEU A 95 -15.37 6.76 -7.02
C LEU A 95 -16.61 6.42 -7.87
N THR A 96 -16.42 5.70 -8.97
CA THR A 96 -17.50 5.34 -9.91
C THR A 96 -18.00 3.91 -9.73
N TYR A 97 -17.46 3.14 -8.81
CA TYR A 97 -17.92 1.77 -8.53
C TYR A 97 -19.38 1.76 -8.04
N PRO A 98 -20.25 0.84 -8.52
CA PRO A 98 -19.93 -0.38 -9.29
C PRO A 98 -19.94 -0.19 -10.83
N ARG A 99 -20.32 0.98 -11.37
CA ARG A 99 -20.35 1.18 -12.82
C ARG A 99 -19.00 0.92 -13.50
N SER A 100 -17.91 1.33 -12.84
CA SER A 100 -16.55 1.13 -13.34
C SER A 100 -16.15 -0.35 -13.49
N SER A 101 -16.85 -1.28 -12.82
CA SER A 101 -16.48 -2.70 -12.86
C SER A 101 -16.57 -3.33 -14.26
N GLU A 102 -17.37 -2.75 -15.15
CA GLU A 102 -17.48 -3.19 -16.54
C GLU A 102 -16.16 -3.03 -17.31
N HIS A 103 -15.36 -2.02 -16.98
CA HIS A 103 -14.09 -1.72 -17.65
C HIS A 103 -12.96 -2.69 -17.29
N TRP A 104 -13.05 -3.36 -16.13
CA TRP A 104 -12.02 -4.25 -15.62
C TRP A 104 -12.53 -5.64 -15.19
N ALA A 105 -13.70 -6.03 -15.70
CA ALA A 105 -14.35 -7.31 -15.37
C ALA A 105 -13.51 -8.53 -15.76
N SER A 106 -12.76 -8.46 -16.87
CA SER A 106 -12.00 -9.61 -17.38
C SER A 106 -10.86 -10.02 -16.43
N ALA A 107 -10.63 -11.32 -16.30
CA ALA A 107 -9.55 -11.86 -15.50
C ALA A 107 -8.17 -11.32 -15.94
N ALA A 108 -7.94 -11.21 -17.26
CA ALA A 108 -6.71 -10.66 -17.81
C ALA A 108 -6.48 -9.20 -17.37
N CYS A 109 -7.51 -8.35 -17.43
CA CYS A 109 -7.42 -6.96 -16.96
C CYS A 109 -7.06 -6.90 -15.47
N LYS A 110 -7.70 -7.73 -14.64
CA LYS A 110 -7.40 -7.81 -13.20
C LYS A 110 -5.95 -8.25 -12.93
N LEU A 111 -5.43 -9.21 -13.70
CA LEU A 111 -4.01 -9.61 -13.58
C LEU A 111 -3.07 -8.46 -13.93
N VAL A 112 -3.34 -7.72 -15.02
CA VAL A 112 -2.54 -6.54 -15.38
C VAL A 112 -2.62 -5.47 -14.30
N ILE A 113 -3.79 -5.20 -13.73
CA ILE A 113 -3.96 -4.29 -12.61
C ILE A 113 -3.11 -4.74 -11.40
N GLY A 114 -3.06 -6.04 -11.12
CA GLY A 114 -2.18 -6.58 -10.07
C GLY A 114 -0.71 -6.26 -10.29
N LEU A 115 -0.23 -6.30 -11.53
CA LEU A 115 1.15 -5.87 -11.86
C LEU A 115 1.35 -4.38 -11.60
N LEU A 116 0.37 -3.53 -11.99
CA LEU A 116 0.42 -2.07 -11.79
C LEU A 116 0.38 -1.66 -10.30
N ILE A 117 -0.09 -2.53 -9.43
CA ILE A 117 -0.12 -2.33 -7.97
C ILE A 117 1.15 -2.89 -7.31
N LEU A 118 1.49 -4.15 -7.61
CA LEU A 118 2.49 -4.91 -6.87
C LEU A 118 3.92 -4.55 -7.26
N LEU A 119 4.21 -4.40 -8.57
CA LEU A 119 5.56 -4.10 -9.02
C LEU A 119 6.05 -2.73 -8.54
N PRO A 120 5.25 -1.64 -8.64
CA PRO A 120 5.66 -0.35 -8.14
C PRO A 120 5.80 -0.29 -6.61
N ALA A 121 5.01 -1.06 -5.86
CA ALA A 121 5.13 -1.15 -4.41
C ALA A 121 6.50 -1.73 -4.00
N TRP A 122 6.94 -2.79 -4.67
CA TRP A 122 8.30 -3.33 -4.49
C TRP A 122 9.37 -2.33 -4.92
N GLN A 123 9.23 -1.77 -6.13
CA GLN A 123 10.22 -0.81 -6.67
C GLN A 123 10.38 0.40 -5.77
N GLY A 124 9.27 0.95 -5.29
CA GLY A 124 9.29 2.10 -4.38
C GLY A 124 10.02 1.83 -3.07
N LEU A 125 9.78 0.66 -2.45
CA LEU A 125 10.50 0.26 -1.23
C LEU A 125 12.01 0.09 -1.48
N VAL A 126 12.38 -0.59 -2.57
CA VAL A 126 13.79 -0.76 -2.93
C VAL A 126 14.47 0.58 -3.19
N GLN A 127 13.78 1.51 -3.87
CA GLN A 127 14.30 2.85 -4.14
C GLN A 127 14.47 3.67 -2.86
N ILE A 128 13.45 3.72 -2.00
CA ILE A 128 13.51 4.42 -0.72
C ILE A 128 14.63 3.86 0.16
N LYS A 129 14.82 2.54 0.16
CA LYS A 129 15.87 1.88 0.96
C LYS A 129 17.28 2.31 0.55
N GLN A 130 17.50 2.64 -0.72
CA GLN A 130 18.81 3.08 -1.26
C GLN A 130 19.14 4.54 -0.90
N GLU A 131 18.16 5.33 -0.45
CA GLU A 131 18.39 6.70 -0.02
C GLU A 131 19.25 6.76 1.27
N PRO A 132 20.04 7.84 1.48
CA PRO A 132 20.91 7.97 2.66
C PRO A 132 20.20 7.79 4.01
N LEU A 133 18.91 8.13 4.07
CA LEU A 133 18.06 7.96 5.25
C LEU A 133 16.98 6.88 5.04
N GLY A 134 17.23 5.88 4.19
CA GLY A 134 16.25 4.90 3.73
C GLY A 134 15.41 4.28 4.84
N ASN A 135 16.03 3.85 5.94
CA ASN A 135 15.31 3.30 7.09
C ASN A 135 14.35 4.30 7.74
N TRP A 136 14.76 5.56 7.87
CA TRP A 136 13.92 6.63 8.41
C TRP A 136 12.78 6.99 7.46
N LEU A 137 13.03 7.00 6.15
CA LEU A 137 12.02 7.27 5.13
C LEU A 137 10.97 6.15 5.06
N ILE A 138 11.40 4.89 5.16
CA ILE A 138 10.48 3.74 5.27
C ILE A 138 9.64 3.87 6.55
N MET A 139 10.27 4.16 7.69
CA MET A 139 9.56 4.39 8.94
C MET A 139 8.57 5.55 8.82
N ALA A 140 8.96 6.65 8.18
CA ALA A 140 8.10 7.82 8.00
C ALA A 140 6.82 7.48 7.21
N VAL A 141 6.94 6.80 6.05
CA VAL A 141 5.75 6.41 5.27
C VAL A 141 4.86 5.43 6.03
N MET A 142 5.44 4.47 6.77
CA MET A 142 4.68 3.55 7.61
C MET A 142 3.92 4.28 8.72
N VAL A 143 4.58 5.20 9.43
CA VAL A 143 3.97 5.99 10.50
C VAL A 143 2.85 6.89 9.97
N LEU A 144 3.01 7.48 8.78
CA LEU A 144 1.97 8.27 8.13
C LEU A 144 0.74 7.42 7.81
N VAL A 145 0.93 6.23 7.22
CA VAL A 145 -0.17 5.33 6.86
C VAL A 145 -0.86 4.77 8.11
N TRP A 146 -0.09 4.24 9.07
CA TRP A 146 -0.67 3.71 10.31
C TRP A 146 -1.31 4.81 11.17
N GLY A 147 -0.71 5.99 11.21
CA GLY A 147 -1.30 7.17 11.87
C GLY A 147 -2.62 7.57 11.23
N ALA A 148 -2.68 7.55 9.89
CA ALA A 148 -3.92 7.79 9.16
C ALA A 148 -5.00 6.76 9.52
N ASP A 149 -4.66 5.47 9.57
CA ASP A 149 -5.60 4.39 9.91
C ASP A 149 -6.09 4.51 11.35
N ILE A 150 -5.20 4.80 12.30
CA ILE A 150 -5.54 5.02 13.72
C ILE A 150 -6.45 6.23 13.86
N GLY A 151 -6.07 7.37 13.28
CA GLY A 151 -6.88 8.60 13.32
C GLY A 151 -8.25 8.39 12.66
N ALA A 152 -8.27 7.68 11.52
CA ALA A 152 -9.50 7.35 10.82
C ALA A 152 -10.42 6.43 11.63
N TYR A 153 -9.86 5.45 12.32
CA TYR A 153 -10.63 4.56 13.19
C TYR A 153 -11.31 5.31 14.32
N PHE A 154 -10.56 6.11 15.10
CA PHE A 154 -11.12 6.80 16.26
C PHE A 154 -12.12 7.90 15.87
N SER A 155 -11.78 8.74 14.90
CA SER A 155 -12.67 9.81 14.44
C SER A 155 -13.88 9.27 13.67
N GLY A 156 -13.69 8.25 12.83
CA GLY A 156 -14.78 7.58 12.14
C GLY A 156 -15.76 6.91 13.08
N ARG A 157 -15.28 6.32 14.18
CA ARG A 157 -16.11 5.72 15.23
C ARG A 157 -16.87 6.78 16.05
N ALA A 158 -16.23 7.90 16.38
CA ALA A 158 -16.81 8.95 17.22
C ALA A 158 -17.76 9.88 16.45
N PHE A 159 -17.41 10.23 15.22
CA PHE A 159 -18.06 11.31 14.46
C PHE A 159 -18.57 10.87 13.09
N GLY A 160 -18.32 9.63 12.64
CA GLY A 160 -18.57 9.17 11.28
C GLY A 160 -20.06 9.15 10.91
N LYS A 161 -20.47 10.12 10.11
CA LYS A 161 -21.84 10.27 9.59
C LYS A 161 -21.89 10.09 8.07
N ARG A 162 -20.97 10.72 7.34
CA ARG A 162 -20.94 10.71 5.87
C ARG A 162 -20.08 9.56 5.39
N LYS A 163 -20.70 8.57 4.70
CA LYS A 163 -19.97 7.42 4.16
C LYS A 163 -19.05 7.85 3.02
N LEU A 164 -17.82 7.30 3.01
CA LEU A 164 -16.81 7.59 1.99
C LEU A 164 -17.10 6.81 0.70
N ALA A 165 -17.23 5.50 0.79
CA ALA A 165 -17.48 4.60 -0.35
C ALA A 165 -18.42 3.46 0.08
N PRO A 166 -19.76 3.71 0.17
CA PRO A 166 -20.70 2.76 0.78
C PRO A 166 -20.73 1.39 0.11
N LYS A 167 -20.53 1.33 -1.20
CA LYS A 167 -20.57 0.10 -1.99
C LYS A 167 -19.26 -0.68 -1.97
N VAL A 168 -18.16 -0.05 -1.59
CA VAL A 168 -16.83 -0.66 -1.49
C VAL A 168 -16.52 -1.03 -0.03
N SER A 169 -16.56 -0.04 0.86
CA SER A 169 -16.27 -0.17 2.28
C SER A 169 -17.27 0.63 3.12
N PRO A 170 -18.39 0.01 3.56
CA PRO A 170 -19.46 0.70 4.28
C PRO A 170 -19.03 1.22 5.66
N GLY A 171 -17.91 0.74 6.20
CA GLY A 171 -17.34 1.19 7.48
C GLY A 171 -16.64 2.54 7.39
N LYS A 172 -16.09 2.92 6.24
CA LYS A 172 -15.31 4.15 6.07
C LYS A 172 -16.20 5.39 5.95
N SER A 173 -15.74 6.50 6.57
CA SER A 173 -16.43 7.80 6.57
C SER A 173 -15.48 8.94 6.23
N TRP A 174 -16.01 10.07 5.75
CA TRP A 174 -15.22 11.26 5.50
C TRP A 174 -14.63 11.84 6.79
N GLU A 175 -15.37 11.79 7.89
CA GLU A 175 -14.88 12.21 9.20
C GLU A 175 -13.70 11.36 9.66
N GLY A 176 -13.69 10.07 9.28
CA GLY A 176 -12.53 9.20 9.47
C GLY A 176 -11.32 9.70 8.66
N VAL A 177 -11.50 9.99 7.37
CA VAL A 177 -10.41 10.50 6.52
C VAL A 177 -9.84 11.81 7.10
N TYR A 178 -10.68 12.73 7.55
CA TYR A 178 -10.22 13.97 8.16
C TYR A 178 -9.43 13.73 9.45
N GLY A 179 -9.87 12.80 10.30
CA GLY A 179 -9.14 12.47 11.52
C GLY A 179 -7.79 11.81 11.26
N GLY A 180 -7.72 10.93 10.26
CA GLY A 180 -6.46 10.35 9.78
C GLY A 180 -5.51 11.41 9.23
N LEU A 181 -6.04 12.32 8.41
CA LEU A 181 -5.26 13.44 7.87
C LEU A 181 -4.71 14.35 8.98
N ILE A 182 -5.56 14.77 9.90
CA ILE A 182 -5.15 15.65 11.01
C ILE A 182 -4.04 14.97 11.83
N LEU A 183 -4.21 13.71 12.22
CA LEU A 183 -3.20 13.01 13.00
C LEU A 183 -1.87 12.92 12.26
N SER A 184 -1.88 12.58 10.97
CA SER A 184 -0.66 12.49 10.16
C SER A 184 0.02 13.85 9.97
N LEU A 185 -0.75 14.94 9.80
CA LEU A 185 -0.21 16.30 9.74
C LEU A 185 0.42 16.73 11.07
N VAL A 186 -0.22 16.41 12.19
CA VAL A 186 0.33 16.68 13.54
C VAL A 186 1.64 15.93 13.74
N ILE A 187 1.69 14.63 13.39
CA ILE A 187 2.93 13.84 13.47
C ILE A 187 4.03 14.50 12.62
N THR A 188 3.72 14.89 11.38
CA THR A 188 4.68 15.53 10.47
C THR A 188 5.18 16.86 11.03
N ALA A 189 4.30 17.69 11.60
CA ALA A 189 4.68 18.96 12.23
C ALA A 189 5.61 18.74 13.43
N ILE A 190 5.31 17.74 14.29
CA ILE A 190 6.16 17.37 15.42
C ILE A 190 7.54 16.93 14.93
N VAL A 191 7.60 16.07 13.91
CA VAL A 191 8.88 15.64 13.31
C VAL A 191 9.65 16.85 12.77
N GLY A 192 8.97 17.80 12.10
CA GLY A 192 9.58 19.01 11.60
C GLY A 192 10.21 19.88 12.71
N ILE A 193 9.53 20.02 13.85
CA ILE A 193 10.05 20.74 15.02
C ILE A 193 11.27 20.01 15.61
N VAL A 194 11.16 18.70 15.82
CA VAL A 194 12.24 17.88 16.42
C VAL A 194 13.49 17.82 15.54
N ARG A 195 13.30 17.93 14.22
CA ARG A 195 14.38 17.88 13.24
C ARG A 195 14.88 19.26 12.81
N ASP A 196 14.41 20.33 13.46
CA ASP A 196 14.74 21.72 13.13
C ASP A 196 14.54 22.07 11.64
N TRP A 197 13.43 21.59 11.06
CA TRP A 197 13.09 21.89 9.67
C TRP A 197 12.78 23.37 9.47
N SER A 198 13.29 23.95 8.39
CA SER A 198 12.86 25.27 7.94
C SER A 198 11.36 25.31 7.62
N PHE A 199 10.78 26.51 7.60
CA PHE A 199 9.37 26.69 7.25
C PHE A 199 8.99 26.02 5.92
N ALA A 200 9.87 26.16 4.90
CA ALA A 200 9.66 25.54 3.58
C ALA A 200 9.65 24.01 3.66
N GLN A 201 10.57 23.41 4.43
CA GLN A 201 10.62 21.96 4.63
C GLN A 201 9.39 21.44 5.38
N VAL A 202 8.91 22.16 6.39
CA VAL A 202 7.67 21.80 7.10
C VAL A 202 6.49 21.83 6.13
N LEU A 203 6.36 22.89 5.31
CA LEU A 203 5.27 23.01 4.35
C LEU A 203 5.29 21.87 3.32
N ILE A 204 6.46 21.56 2.75
CA ILE A 204 6.63 20.43 1.82
C ILE A 204 6.27 19.11 2.53
N GLY A 205 6.75 18.89 3.75
CA GLY A 205 6.43 17.70 4.54
C GLY A 205 4.93 17.53 4.79
N LEU A 206 4.23 18.61 5.12
CA LEU A 206 2.76 18.59 5.32
C LEU A 206 2.00 18.27 4.02
N ILE A 207 2.43 18.85 2.88
CA ILE A 207 1.83 18.54 1.58
C ILE A 207 2.08 17.06 1.23
N CYS A 208 3.29 16.57 1.37
CA CYS A 208 3.63 15.16 1.14
C CYS A 208 2.79 14.24 2.05
N ALA A 209 2.68 14.55 3.34
CA ALA A 209 1.87 13.77 4.27
C ALA A 209 0.40 13.73 3.85
N ALA A 210 -0.17 14.86 3.43
CA ALA A 210 -1.55 14.91 2.94
C ALA A 210 -1.74 14.02 1.70
N VAL A 211 -0.83 14.10 0.72
CA VAL A 211 -0.88 13.25 -0.49
C VAL A 211 -0.80 11.77 -0.11
N ILE A 212 0.12 11.38 0.78
CA ILE A 212 0.30 10.00 1.20
C ILE A 212 -0.92 9.47 1.94
N VAL A 213 -1.55 10.26 2.81
CA VAL A 213 -2.79 9.86 3.48
C VAL A 213 -3.92 9.63 2.48
N PHE A 214 -4.14 10.53 1.53
CA PHE A 214 -5.18 10.35 0.54
C PHE A 214 -4.95 9.13 -0.33
N ILE A 215 -3.72 8.93 -0.81
CA ILE A 215 -3.42 7.80 -1.69
C ILE A 215 -3.44 6.47 -0.93
N SER A 216 -3.09 6.42 0.35
CA SER A 216 -3.23 5.23 1.19
C SER A 216 -4.69 4.79 1.33
N VAL A 217 -5.60 5.75 1.51
CA VAL A 217 -7.05 5.47 1.52
C VAL A 217 -7.52 4.92 0.18
N VAL A 218 -7.01 5.43 -0.94
CA VAL A 218 -7.31 4.91 -2.28
C VAL A 218 -6.79 3.49 -2.45
N GLY A 219 -5.60 3.17 -1.94
CA GLY A 219 -5.02 1.81 -1.96
C GLY A 219 -5.94 0.79 -1.30
N ASP A 220 -6.31 1.01 -0.04
CA ASP A 220 -7.24 0.15 0.69
C ASP A 220 -8.63 0.07 0.00
N LEU A 221 -9.18 1.19 -0.48
CA LEU A 221 -10.45 1.16 -1.21
C LEU A 221 -10.34 0.37 -2.52
N THR A 222 -9.21 0.47 -3.23
CA THR A 222 -8.98 -0.27 -4.46
C THR A 222 -8.99 -1.78 -4.19
N GLU A 223 -8.21 -2.26 -3.23
CA GLU A 223 -8.24 -3.69 -2.87
C GLU A 223 -9.62 -4.12 -2.38
N SER A 224 -10.26 -3.33 -1.53
CA SER A 224 -11.62 -3.56 -1.06
C SER A 224 -12.62 -3.67 -2.23
N MET A 225 -12.50 -2.84 -3.27
CA MET A 225 -13.34 -2.89 -4.47
C MET A 225 -13.17 -4.23 -5.21
N PHE A 226 -11.94 -4.70 -5.40
CA PHE A 226 -11.67 -6.01 -6.02
C PHE A 226 -12.21 -7.16 -5.18
N LYS A 227 -12.08 -7.12 -3.85
CA LYS A 227 -12.66 -8.10 -2.92
C LYS A 227 -14.18 -8.17 -3.05
N ARG A 228 -14.88 -7.02 -3.12
CA ARG A 228 -16.34 -6.98 -3.32
C ARG A 228 -16.75 -7.58 -4.66
N GLN A 229 -16.05 -7.24 -5.72
CA GLN A 229 -16.32 -7.79 -7.04
C GLN A 229 -16.13 -9.31 -7.13
N SER A 230 -15.18 -9.85 -6.36
CA SER A 230 -14.90 -11.28 -6.29
C SER A 230 -15.77 -12.01 -5.25
N GLY A 231 -16.69 -11.32 -4.57
CA GLY A 231 -17.58 -11.89 -3.56
C GLY A 231 -16.88 -12.34 -2.26
N ILE A 232 -15.66 -11.87 -2.01
CA ILE A 232 -14.88 -12.22 -0.82
C ILE A 232 -14.62 -11.00 0.06
N LYS A 233 -14.24 -11.24 1.32
CA LYS A 233 -13.92 -10.18 2.28
C LYS A 233 -12.42 -10.07 2.51
N ASP A 234 -11.73 -11.19 2.64
CA ASP A 234 -10.30 -11.26 2.89
C ASP A 234 -9.61 -11.91 1.68
N SER A 235 -8.44 -11.43 1.30
CA SER A 235 -7.69 -11.91 0.12
C SER A 235 -7.33 -13.40 0.26
N SER A 236 -6.99 -13.83 1.47
CA SER A 236 -6.76 -15.24 1.83
C SER A 236 -6.96 -15.49 3.32
N SER A 237 -6.59 -16.69 3.78
CA SER A 237 -6.49 -17.07 5.19
C SER A 237 -5.05 -17.40 5.59
N LEU A 238 -4.07 -16.87 4.86
CA LEU A 238 -2.64 -17.18 5.06
C LEU A 238 -2.15 -16.74 6.45
N LEU A 239 -2.67 -15.61 6.94
CA LEU A 239 -2.32 -15.07 8.26
C LEU A 239 -3.47 -15.34 9.25
N PRO A 240 -3.36 -16.34 10.15
CA PRO A 240 -4.44 -16.72 11.04
C PRO A 240 -4.97 -15.54 11.86
N GLY A 241 -6.26 -15.22 11.69
CA GLY A 241 -6.94 -14.10 12.35
C GLY A 241 -6.66 -12.72 11.74
N HIS A 242 -5.79 -12.62 10.72
CA HIS A 242 -5.42 -11.36 10.04
C HIS A 242 -5.80 -11.32 8.55
N GLY A 243 -6.30 -12.41 7.97
CA GLY A 243 -6.59 -12.47 6.53
C GLY A 243 -5.37 -12.83 5.70
N GLY A 244 -5.19 -12.19 4.57
CA GLY A 244 -4.04 -12.36 3.71
C GLY A 244 -2.93 -11.33 3.92
N VAL A 245 -1.85 -11.51 3.18
CA VAL A 245 -0.72 -10.55 3.11
C VAL A 245 -1.18 -9.26 2.45
N LEU A 246 -1.95 -9.32 1.36
CA LEU A 246 -2.50 -8.14 0.70
C LEU A 246 -3.34 -7.31 1.66
N ASP A 247 -4.19 -7.93 2.49
CA ASP A 247 -5.00 -7.24 3.49
C ASP A 247 -4.18 -6.46 4.53
N ARG A 248 -2.85 -6.63 4.56
CA ARG A 248 -1.92 -5.94 5.49
C ARG A 248 -1.07 -4.88 4.81
N ILE A 249 -0.99 -4.91 3.49
CA ILE A 249 -0.16 -3.98 2.71
C ILE A 249 -0.98 -3.13 1.73
N ASP A 250 -2.29 -3.28 1.67
CA ASP A 250 -3.20 -2.63 0.72
C ASP A 250 -2.98 -1.10 0.63
N SER A 251 -2.98 -0.39 1.74
CA SER A 251 -2.68 1.03 1.82
C SER A 251 -1.24 1.36 1.39
N LEU A 252 -0.28 0.49 1.76
CA LEU A 252 1.13 0.67 1.44
C LEU A 252 1.43 0.48 -0.05
N THR A 253 0.67 -0.37 -0.75
CA THR A 253 0.85 -0.58 -2.19
C THR A 253 0.67 0.71 -3.00
N ALA A 254 -0.14 1.64 -2.51
CA ALA A 254 -0.34 2.95 -3.11
C ALA A 254 0.61 4.01 -2.52
N ALA A 255 0.75 4.04 -1.20
CA ALA A 255 1.53 5.06 -0.51
C ALA A 255 3.02 5.02 -0.87
N ILE A 256 3.61 3.82 -0.94
CA ILE A 256 5.05 3.65 -1.17
C ILE A 256 5.53 4.15 -2.52
N PRO A 257 4.97 3.74 -3.67
CA PRO A 257 5.44 4.23 -4.96
C PRO A 257 5.23 5.74 -5.14
N VAL A 258 4.13 6.28 -4.62
CA VAL A 258 3.89 7.73 -4.68
C VAL A 258 4.87 8.47 -3.79
N PHE A 259 5.19 7.96 -2.60
CA PHE A 259 6.21 8.55 -1.73
C PHE A 259 7.60 8.54 -2.38
N ALA A 260 7.98 7.44 -3.04
CA ALA A 260 9.24 7.37 -3.80
C ALA A 260 9.32 8.42 -4.91
N VAL A 261 8.22 8.66 -5.64
CA VAL A 261 8.16 9.72 -6.66
C VAL A 261 8.27 11.11 -6.03
N LEU A 262 7.58 11.37 -4.92
CA LEU A 262 7.68 12.64 -4.19
C LEU A 262 9.11 12.91 -3.71
N LEU A 263 9.83 11.89 -3.25
CA LEU A 263 11.25 12.01 -2.87
C LEU A 263 12.11 12.40 -4.07
N TRP A 264 11.91 11.79 -5.25
CA TRP A 264 12.64 12.19 -6.46
C TRP A 264 12.36 13.63 -6.89
N MET A 265 11.11 14.07 -6.77
CA MET A 265 10.73 15.46 -7.10
C MET A 265 11.31 16.46 -6.09
N ALA A 266 11.58 16.06 -4.87
CA ALA A 266 12.16 16.89 -3.81
C ALA A 266 13.69 16.83 -3.79
N ALA A 267 14.31 15.91 -4.52
CA ALA A 267 15.76 15.85 -4.66
C ALA A 267 16.25 17.10 -5.42
N PRO A 268 17.34 17.77 -4.93
CA PRO A 268 17.88 18.99 -5.55
C PRO A 268 18.48 18.75 -6.93
#